data_f837f95ec8fbd5728ac4ce55090a1758
#
_entry.id   f837f95ec8fbd5728ac4ce55090a1758
#
_cell.length_a   1.000
_cell.length_b   1.000
_cell.length_c   1.000
_cell.angle_alpha   90.00
_cell.angle_beta   90.00
_cell.angle_gamma   90.00
#
_symmetry.space_group_name_H-M   'P 1'
#
loop_
_entity.id
_entity.type
_entity.pdbx_description
1 polymer ?
#
loop_
_entity_poly.entity_id
_entity_poly.type
_entity_poly.pdbx_seq_one_letter_code
_entity_poly.pdbx_strand_id
1 'polypeptide(L)'
;MKFIYRTLLLVTLLFTLTNCEKRNIRYATYLETQCADAWGNASTRNETIQLVKNYFAEKGAIIINVEFNSADVMVCEACGCYSGREIKVSIDKNEVEILINHGFTLVKDD
;
A
#
# COMPACT_ATOMS: atom_id res chain seq x y z
N MET A 1 -19.39 -39.33 29.82
CA MET A 1 -19.95 -37.95 29.78
C MET A 1 -18.92 -36.88 30.11
N LYS A 2 -18.00 -37.04 31.04
CA LYS A 2 -16.99 -36.05 31.38
C LYS A 2 -15.96 -35.79 30.25
N PHE A 3 -15.74 -36.73 29.35
CA PHE A 3 -14.81 -36.60 28.22
C PHE A 3 -15.37 -35.72 27.10
N ILE A 4 -16.69 -35.73 26.91
CA ILE A 4 -17.34 -34.93 25.87
C ILE A 4 -17.29 -33.44 26.21
N TYR A 5 -17.44 -33.08 27.48
CA TYR A 5 -17.37 -31.70 27.93
C TYR A 5 -15.95 -31.14 27.84
N ARG A 6 -14.95 -31.96 28.09
CA ARG A 6 -13.54 -31.54 27.96
C ARG A 6 -13.12 -31.30 26.51
N THR A 7 -13.59 -32.17 25.60
CA THR A 7 -13.30 -31.98 24.17
C THR A 7 -14.07 -30.79 23.60
N LEU A 8 -15.32 -30.58 24.05
CA LEU A 8 -16.09 -29.42 23.61
C LEU A 8 -15.48 -28.10 24.08
N LEU A 9 -14.96 -28.08 25.31
CA LEU A 9 -14.30 -26.90 25.88
C LEU A 9 -12.98 -26.57 25.14
N LEU A 10 -12.23 -27.58 24.74
CA LEU A 10 -11.00 -27.41 23.96
C LEU A 10 -11.27 -26.88 22.55
N VAL A 11 -12.35 -27.35 21.91
CA VAL A 11 -12.74 -26.90 20.56
C VAL A 11 -13.22 -25.45 20.59
N THR A 12 -13.98 -25.06 21.61
CA THR A 12 -14.41 -23.66 21.76
C THR A 12 -13.24 -22.72 22.05
N LEU A 13 -12.24 -23.18 22.77
CA LEU A 13 -11.05 -22.37 23.04
C LEU A 13 -10.22 -22.13 21.78
N LEU A 14 -10.17 -23.10 20.86
CA LEU A 14 -9.48 -22.97 19.59
C LEU A 14 -10.15 -21.95 18.66
N PHE A 15 -11.48 -21.83 18.71
CA PHE A 15 -12.20 -20.83 17.90
C PHE A 15 -12.02 -19.39 18.38
N THR A 16 -11.72 -19.17 19.65
CA THR A 16 -11.51 -17.83 20.19
C THR A 16 -10.11 -17.27 19.90
N LEU A 17 -9.16 -18.11 19.46
CA LEU A 17 -7.81 -17.70 19.10
C LEU A 17 -7.66 -17.21 17.65
N THR A 18 -8.72 -17.34 16.83
CA THR A 18 -8.74 -16.86 15.44
C THR A 18 -9.32 -15.45 15.31
N ASN A 19 -9.06 -14.57 16.26
CA ASN A 19 -9.41 -13.18 16.13
C ASN A 19 -8.55 -12.56 15.00
N CYS A 20 -9.21 -12.17 13.92
CA CYS A 20 -8.58 -11.38 12.87
C CYS A 20 -7.98 -10.12 13.48
N GLU A 21 -6.67 -10.01 13.47
CA GLU A 21 -6.01 -8.76 13.79
C GLU A 21 -6.48 -7.71 12.79
N LYS A 22 -7.07 -6.63 13.27
CA LYS A 22 -7.42 -5.50 12.42
C LYS A 22 -6.11 -4.91 11.88
N ARG A 23 -5.91 -5.04 10.57
CA ARG A 23 -4.78 -4.39 9.91
C ARG A 23 -4.93 -2.89 10.07
N ASN A 24 -3.92 -2.24 10.62
CA ASN A 24 -3.82 -0.80 10.61
C ASN A 24 -3.31 -0.36 9.24
N ILE A 25 -4.24 0.06 8.39
CA ILE A 25 -3.94 0.52 7.05
C ILE A 25 -3.61 2.02 7.10
N ARG A 26 -2.57 2.40 6.37
CA ARG A 26 -2.18 3.80 6.15
C ARG A 26 -2.20 4.10 4.66
N TYR A 27 -2.42 5.35 4.35
CA TYR A 27 -2.43 5.84 2.98
C TYR A 27 -1.27 6.81 2.79
N ALA A 28 -0.61 6.69 1.65
CA ALA A 28 0.47 7.58 1.26
C ALA A 28 0.30 7.99 -0.21
N THR A 29 0.73 9.18 -0.56
CA THR A 29 0.59 9.73 -1.89
C THR A 29 1.94 10.11 -2.47
N TYR A 30 2.02 10.05 -3.80
CA TYR A 30 3.20 10.41 -4.56
C TYR A 30 2.77 11.15 -5.82
N LEU A 31 3.41 12.28 -6.10
CA LEU A 31 3.19 13.02 -7.34
C LEU A 31 4.04 12.40 -8.45
N GLU A 32 3.36 11.69 -9.37
CA GLU A 32 4.01 11.03 -10.49
C GLU A 32 4.72 12.04 -11.40
N THR A 33 5.93 11.67 -11.85
CA THR A 33 6.67 12.44 -12.84
C THR A 33 6.42 11.91 -14.25
N GLN A 34 6.84 12.64 -15.26
CA GLN A 34 6.69 12.22 -16.67
C GLN A 34 7.44 10.92 -16.98
N CYS A 35 8.69 10.79 -16.52
CA CYS A 35 9.50 9.60 -16.76
C CYS A 35 10.65 9.40 -15.77
N ALA A 36 10.67 10.11 -14.64
CA ALA A 36 11.78 10.07 -13.69
C ALA A 36 11.47 9.23 -12.42
N ASP A 37 10.37 8.49 -12.40
CA ASP A 37 10.01 7.69 -11.24
C ASP A 37 10.95 6.48 -11.09
N ALA A 38 11.28 6.14 -9.85
CA ALA A 38 12.25 5.09 -9.53
C ALA A 38 11.84 3.69 -10.02
N TRP A 39 10.54 3.43 -10.13
CA TRP A 39 9.99 2.16 -10.60
C TRP A 39 9.91 2.03 -12.12
N GLY A 40 10.25 3.10 -12.86
CA GLY A 40 10.23 3.13 -14.31
C GLY A 40 8.91 3.61 -14.91
N ASN A 41 8.86 3.60 -16.22
CA ASN A 41 7.71 4.05 -16.99
C ASN A 41 6.91 2.90 -17.56
N ALA A 42 5.59 3.08 -17.57
CA ALA A 42 4.65 2.18 -18.19
C ALA A 42 3.63 2.95 -19.03
N SER A 43 3.10 2.32 -20.09
CA SER A 43 2.11 2.93 -20.98
C SER A 43 0.69 2.80 -20.46
N THR A 44 0.42 1.88 -19.52
CA THR A 44 -0.91 1.66 -18.97
C THR A 44 -0.92 1.79 -17.44
N ARG A 45 -2.11 2.03 -16.87
CA ARG A 45 -2.29 2.06 -15.42
C ARG A 45 -1.92 0.73 -14.78
N ASN A 46 -2.35 -0.38 -15.38
CA ASN A 46 -2.08 -1.70 -14.82
C ASN A 46 -0.59 -2.02 -14.76
N GLU A 47 0.14 -1.65 -15.79
CA GLU A 47 1.59 -1.79 -15.81
C GLU A 47 2.26 -0.93 -14.75
N THR A 48 1.81 0.31 -14.59
CA THR A 48 2.32 1.21 -13.54
C THR A 48 2.07 0.62 -12.15
N ILE A 49 0.88 0.08 -11.90
CA ILE A 49 0.55 -0.57 -10.63
C ILE A 49 1.53 -1.72 -10.35
N GLN A 50 1.81 -2.56 -11.33
CA GLN A 50 2.74 -3.67 -11.18
C GLN A 50 4.17 -3.19 -10.91
N LEU A 51 4.62 -2.17 -11.62
CA LEU A 51 5.95 -1.59 -11.41
C LEU A 51 6.11 -1.04 -9.98
N VAL A 52 5.13 -0.30 -9.50
CA VAL A 52 5.13 0.27 -8.14
C VAL A 52 5.13 -0.83 -7.10
N LYS A 53 4.23 -1.81 -7.24
CA LYS A 53 4.12 -2.93 -6.31
C LYS A 53 5.41 -3.75 -6.25
N ASN A 54 5.98 -4.08 -7.40
CA ASN A 54 7.21 -4.88 -7.49
C ASN A 54 8.40 -4.13 -6.90
N TYR A 55 8.52 -2.84 -7.21
CA TYR A 55 9.58 -2.00 -6.69
C TYR A 55 9.61 -2.00 -5.16
N PHE A 56 8.46 -1.80 -4.52
CA PHE A 56 8.39 -1.75 -3.07
C PHE A 56 8.41 -3.13 -2.42
N ALA A 57 7.92 -4.17 -3.09
CA ALA A 57 8.01 -5.54 -2.59
C ALA A 57 9.46 -5.97 -2.38
N GLU A 58 10.35 -5.60 -3.29
CA GLU A 58 11.79 -5.84 -3.16
C GLU A 58 12.41 -5.14 -1.95
N LYS A 59 11.79 -4.07 -1.49
CA LYS A 59 12.24 -3.28 -0.33
C LYS A 59 11.56 -3.68 0.99
N GLY A 60 10.73 -4.71 0.95
CA GLY A 60 10.02 -5.20 2.13
C GLY A 60 8.69 -4.51 2.39
N ALA A 61 8.15 -3.75 1.44
CA ALA A 61 6.87 -3.06 1.58
C ALA A 61 5.84 -3.67 0.63
N ILE A 62 4.80 -4.27 1.18
CA ILE A 62 3.72 -4.90 0.41
C ILE A 62 2.56 -3.92 0.27
N ILE A 63 2.42 -3.33 -0.90
CA ILE A 63 1.35 -2.41 -1.22
C ILE A 63 0.05 -3.19 -1.44
N ILE A 64 -1.00 -2.79 -0.73
CA ILE A 64 -2.31 -3.45 -0.76
C ILE A 64 -3.10 -2.98 -1.99
N ASN A 65 -3.18 -1.67 -2.19
CA ASN A 65 -3.93 -1.08 -3.28
C ASN A 65 -3.24 0.16 -3.83
N VAL A 66 -3.43 0.43 -5.12
CA VAL A 66 -2.91 1.61 -5.81
C VAL A 66 -4.05 2.30 -6.52
N GLU A 67 -4.23 3.60 -6.26
CA GLU A 67 -5.22 4.44 -6.90
C GLU A 67 -4.53 5.61 -7.60
N PHE A 68 -5.16 6.11 -8.65
CA PHE A 68 -4.68 7.28 -9.39
C PHE A 68 -5.69 8.40 -9.29
N ASN A 69 -5.24 9.58 -8.92
CA ASN A 69 -6.06 10.78 -8.84
C ASN A 69 -5.43 11.90 -9.67
N SER A 70 -6.25 12.84 -10.11
CA SER A 70 -5.74 14.07 -10.72
C SER A 70 -5.08 14.94 -9.67
N ALA A 71 -3.94 15.51 -9.98
CA ALA A 71 -3.22 16.41 -9.09
C ALA A 71 -3.21 17.83 -9.67
N ASP A 72 -3.50 18.82 -8.82
CA ASP A 72 -3.43 20.23 -9.18
C ASP A 72 -1.99 20.74 -8.99
N VAL A 73 -1.14 20.41 -9.93
CA VAL A 73 0.28 20.78 -9.95
C VAL A 73 0.68 21.27 -11.32
N MET A 74 1.74 22.05 -11.38
CA MET A 74 2.30 22.54 -12.64
C MET A 74 2.89 21.37 -13.42
N VAL A 75 2.35 21.14 -14.63
CA VAL A 75 2.78 20.08 -15.54
C VAL A 75 3.72 20.66 -16.60
N CYS A 76 4.79 19.93 -16.92
CA CYS A 76 5.67 20.28 -18.04
C CYS A 76 6.16 18.99 -18.72
N GLU A 77 6.81 19.10 -19.87
CA GLU A 77 7.13 17.95 -20.73
C GLU A 77 8.47 17.26 -20.38
N ALA A 78 9.31 17.85 -19.55
CA ALA A 78 10.57 17.23 -19.15
C ALA A 78 10.36 16.03 -18.23
N CYS A 79 11.29 15.07 -18.24
CA CYS A 79 11.21 13.84 -17.45
C CYS A 79 10.97 14.07 -15.95
N GLY A 80 11.64 15.05 -15.35
CA GLY A 80 11.50 15.38 -13.93
C GLY A 80 10.25 16.17 -13.57
N CYS A 81 9.46 16.59 -14.56
CA CYS A 81 8.23 17.34 -14.34
C CYS A 81 7.09 16.44 -13.89
N TYR A 82 6.15 17.00 -13.14
CA TYR A 82 4.95 16.26 -12.76
C TYR A 82 4.07 15.94 -13.97
N SER A 83 3.46 14.76 -13.95
CA SER A 83 2.55 14.31 -15.02
C SER A 83 1.14 14.88 -14.87
N GLY A 84 0.80 15.42 -13.70
CA GLY A 84 -0.55 15.83 -13.36
C GLY A 84 -1.36 14.73 -12.67
N ARG A 85 -0.72 13.62 -12.33
CA ARG A 85 -1.35 12.48 -11.69
C ARG A 85 -0.71 12.21 -10.33
N GLU A 86 -1.55 11.89 -9.35
CA GLU A 86 -1.13 11.48 -8.02
C GLU A 86 -1.38 10.00 -7.84
N ILE A 87 -0.39 9.30 -7.31
CA ILE A 87 -0.51 7.89 -6.93
C ILE A 87 -0.83 7.82 -5.45
N LYS A 88 -1.94 7.19 -5.09
CA LYS A 88 -2.32 6.93 -3.70
C LYS A 88 -2.26 5.44 -3.43
N VAL A 89 -1.52 5.05 -2.43
CA VAL A 89 -1.34 3.66 -2.05
C VAL A 89 -1.86 3.40 -0.65
N SER A 90 -2.37 2.21 -0.42
CA SER A 90 -2.69 1.70 0.91
C SER A 90 -1.68 0.63 1.29
N ILE A 91 -1.22 0.70 2.53
CA ILE A 91 -0.15 -0.15 3.04
C ILE A 91 -0.32 -0.35 4.54
N ASP A 92 0.28 -1.41 5.08
CA ASP A 92 0.31 -1.63 6.52
C ASP A 92 1.10 -0.51 7.22
N LYS A 93 0.62 -0.08 8.37
CA LYS A 93 1.25 0.93 9.22
C LYS A 93 2.74 0.66 9.47
N ASN A 94 3.12 -0.60 9.63
CA ASN A 94 4.50 -0.98 9.94
C ASN A 94 5.45 -0.82 8.75
N GLU A 95 4.92 -0.71 7.53
CA GLU A 95 5.70 -0.63 6.30
C GLU A 95 5.65 0.75 5.65
N VAL A 96 4.79 1.65 6.12
CA VAL A 96 4.57 2.97 5.49
C VAL A 96 5.83 3.83 5.47
N GLU A 97 6.72 3.69 6.43
CA GLU A 97 7.96 4.45 6.51
C GLU A 97 8.88 4.20 5.31
N ILE A 98 8.84 2.98 4.75
CA ILE A 98 9.58 2.65 3.53
C ILE A 98 9.12 3.53 2.37
N LEU A 99 7.82 3.74 2.24
CA LEU A 99 7.26 4.64 1.21
C LEU A 99 7.68 6.09 1.43
N ILE A 100 7.64 6.56 2.68
CA ILE A 100 8.01 7.93 3.02
C ILE A 100 9.48 8.20 2.68
N ASN A 101 10.36 7.23 2.94
CA ASN A 101 11.77 7.33 2.61
C ASN A 101 12.03 7.36 1.09
N HIS A 102 11.03 7.01 0.27
CA HIS A 102 11.11 7.00 -1.19
C HIS A 102 10.24 8.08 -1.84
N GLY A 103 9.94 9.15 -1.11
CA GLY A 103 9.26 10.32 -1.66
C GLY A 103 7.75 10.37 -1.51
N PHE A 104 7.14 9.38 -0.88
CA PHE A 104 5.72 9.40 -0.58
C PHE A 104 5.43 10.30 0.63
N THR A 105 4.26 10.88 0.64
CA THR A 105 3.75 11.70 1.75
C THR A 105 2.62 10.96 2.44
N LEU A 106 2.70 10.84 3.76
CA LEU A 106 1.66 10.21 4.55
C LEU A 106 0.39 11.06 4.51
N VAL A 107 -0.74 10.42 4.20
CA VAL A 107 -2.06 11.05 4.31
C VAL A 107 -2.46 11.04 5.79
N LYS A 108 -2.71 12.23 6.32
CA LYS A 108 -3.15 12.35 7.72
C LYS A 108 -4.61 11.92 7.83
N ASP A 109 -4.89 11.08 8.80
CA ASP A 109 -6.26 10.78 9.21
C ASP A 109 -6.85 11.98 9.94
N ASP A 110 -7.94 12.47 9.42
CA ASP A 110 -8.74 13.49 10.12
C ASP A 110 -9.63 12.86 11.18
#